data_202c74a9f8d6cc6b3dc6b9ef6377d7ed
#
_entry.id   202c74a9f8d6cc6b3dc6b9ef6377d7ed
#
_cell.length_a   1.000
_cell.length_b   1.000
_cell.length_c   1.000
_cell.angle_alpha   90.00
_cell.angle_beta   90.00
_cell.angle_gamma   90.00
#
_symmetry.space_group_name_H-M   'P 1'
#
loop_
_entity.id
_entity.type
_entity.pdbx_description
1 polymer ?
#
loop_
_entity_poly.entity_id
_entity_poly.type
_entity_poly.pdbx_seq_one_letter_code
_entity_poly.pdbx_strand_id
1 'polypeptide(L)'
;MSLKDDALYEIQTTRHFFNRSTRCLAEADSGFRATPDTMTAAQQVAHTAQTIDWMRDGMFDDNWDMDFEKAAAAANAFASLAAARNELDAAWSRLEARVEASSEAELAQPLADNPILGVRPRYGVINAVVDHTGHHRGALTVYARLAGKVPERPYGD
;
A
#
# COMPACT_ATOMS: atom_id res chain seq x y z
N MET A 1 -24.58 0.45 -1.87
CA MET A 1 -23.34 0.82 -2.59
C MET A 1 -22.98 -0.37 -3.48
N SER A 2 -22.48 -0.15 -4.69
CA SER A 2 -22.01 -1.24 -5.54
C SER A 2 -20.66 -1.77 -5.03
N LEU A 3 -20.21 -2.97 -5.47
CA LEU A 3 -18.87 -3.47 -5.12
C LEU A 3 -17.77 -2.52 -5.55
N LYS A 4 -17.97 -1.87 -6.71
CA LYS A 4 -17.04 -0.87 -7.23
C LYS A 4 -16.98 0.37 -6.34
N ASP A 5 -18.13 0.92 -5.95
CA ASP A 5 -18.18 2.09 -5.07
C ASP A 5 -17.54 1.79 -3.72
N ASP A 6 -17.81 0.60 -3.15
CA ASP A 6 -17.20 0.17 -1.88
C ASP A 6 -15.68 0.03 -2.03
N ALA A 7 -15.21 -0.61 -3.10
CA ALA A 7 -13.77 -0.78 -3.36
C ALA A 7 -13.05 0.57 -3.51
N LEU A 8 -13.62 1.49 -4.29
CA LEU A 8 -13.05 2.83 -4.48
C LEU A 8 -13.05 3.63 -3.17
N TYR A 9 -14.12 3.55 -2.39
CA TYR A 9 -14.20 4.20 -1.08
C TYR A 9 -13.10 3.70 -0.14
N GLU A 10 -12.89 2.38 -0.04
CA GLU A 10 -11.85 1.80 0.81
C GLU A 10 -10.44 2.18 0.34
N ILE A 11 -10.18 2.20 -0.97
CA ILE A 11 -8.91 2.62 -1.54
C ILE A 11 -8.63 4.08 -1.18
N GLN A 12 -9.56 4.98 -1.45
CA GLN A 12 -9.40 6.42 -1.22
C GLN A 12 -9.26 6.75 0.27
N THR A 13 -10.06 6.09 1.12
CA THR A 13 -10.00 6.23 2.57
C THR A 13 -8.64 5.75 3.11
N THR A 14 -8.15 4.59 2.64
CA THR A 14 -6.87 4.03 3.06
C THR A 14 -5.71 4.94 2.64
N ARG A 15 -5.72 5.43 1.40
CA ARG A 15 -4.76 6.42 0.89
C ARG A 15 -4.76 7.69 1.75
N HIS A 16 -5.95 8.23 2.05
CA HIS A 16 -6.10 9.40 2.89
C HIS A 16 -5.50 9.18 4.28
N PHE A 17 -5.84 8.07 4.93
CA PHE A 17 -5.35 7.74 6.27
C PHE A 17 -3.83 7.54 6.31
N PHE A 18 -3.27 6.88 5.30
CA PHE A 18 -1.83 6.70 5.20
C PHE A 18 -1.12 8.04 5.08
N ASN A 19 -1.55 8.87 4.12
CA ASN A 19 -0.94 10.17 3.85
C ASN A 19 -1.04 11.09 5.06
N ARG A 20 -2.21 11.18 5.68
CA ARG A 20 -2.43 12.04 6.85
C ARG A 20 -1.52 11.67 8.03
N SER A 21 -1.44 10.39 8.36
CA SER A 21 -0.64 9.93 9.51
C SER A 21 0.87 9.98 9.28
N THR A 22 1.31 9.94 8.02
CA THR A 22 2.75 9.85 7.70
C THR A 22 3.35 11.16 7.19
N ARG A 23 2.54 12.20 6.91
CA ARG A 23 3.01 13.46 6.31
C ARG A 23 3.98 14.25 7.18
N CYS A 24 4.02 13.98 8.47
CA CYS A 24 4.99 14.60 9.38
C CYS A 24 6.43 14.12 9.14
N LEU A 25 6.64 12.98 8.47
CA LEU A 25 7.95 12.53 8.02
C LEU A 25 8.37 13.35 6.80
N ALA A 26 9.50 14.04 6.91
CA ALA A 26 10.08 14.87 5.87
C ALA A 26 11.20 14.15 5.13
N GLU A 27 11.73 14.75 4.06
CA GLU A 27 12.85 14.16 3.28
C GLU A 27 14.07 13.85 4.15
N ALA A 28 14.35 14.67 5.17
CA ALA A 28 15.43 14.42 6.11
C ALA A 28 15.28 13.12 6.92
N ASP A 29 14.06 12.56 6.99
CA ASP A 29 13.79 11.30 7.67
C ASP A 29 13.89 10.08 6.74
N SER A 30 14.22 10.24 5.47
CA SER A 30 14.23 9.15 4.47
C SER A 30 15.01 7.93 4.94
N GLY A 31 16.16 8.14 5.56
CA GLY A 31 17.05 7.08 6.06
C GLY A 31 16.73 6.62 7.47
N PHE A 32 15.71 7.19 8.15
CA PHE A 32 15.38 6.78 9.51
C PHE A 32 14.89 5.33 9.55
N ARG A 33 15.40 4.56 10.51
CA ARG A 33 14.96 3.19 10.82
C ARG A 33 15.00 2.97 12.32
N ALA A 34 14.11 2.13 12.85
CA ALA A 34 14.04 1.84 14.27
C ALA A 34 15.22 0.99 14.77
N THR A 35 15.65 0.02 13.95
CA THR A 35 16.81 -0.86 14.19
C THR A 35 17.56 -1.10 12.88
N PRO A 36 18.83 -1.56 12.92
CA PRO A 36 19.61 -1.85 11.71
C PRO A 36 18.92 -2.80 10.72
N ASP A 37 18.12 -3.73 11.25
CA ASP A 37 17.47 -4.79 10.45
C ASP A 37 16.09 -4.40 9.91
N THR A 38 15.60 -3.18 10.21
CA THR A 38 14.32 -2.70 9.71
C THR A 38 14.49 -1.83 8.46
N MET A 39 13.46 -1.81 7.62
CA MET A 39 13.39 -0.88 6.47
C MET A 39 13.51 0.57 6.94
N THR A 40 14.11 1.42 6.13
CA THR A 40 14.04 2.88 6.36
C THR A 40 12.64 3.43 6.08
N ALA A 41 12.37 4.65 6.51
CA ALA A 41 11.09 5.31 6.21
C ALA A 41 10.80 5.35 4.70
N ALA A 42 11.80 5.67 3.87
CA ALA A 42 11.64 5.66 2.41
C ALA A 42 11.35 4.25 1.87
N GLN A 43 12.06 3.24 2.37
CA GLN A 43 11.86 1.83 1.99
C GLN A 43 10.48 1.31 2.41
N GLN A 44 9.97 1.68 3.59
CA GLN A 44 8.62 1.33 4.04
C GLN A 44 7.55 1.87 3.08
N VAL A 45 7.68 3.12 2.66
CA VAL A 45 6.74 3.75 1.72
C VAL A 45 6.84 3.09 0.33
N ALA A 46 8.06 2.84 -0.16
CA ALA A 46 8.28 2.18 -1.45
C ALA A 46 7.74 0.73 -1.45
N HIS A 47 7.95 0.00 -0.37
CA HIS A 47 7.39 -1.35 -0.21
C HIS A 47 5.86 -1.34 -0.20
N THR A 48 5.24 -0.34 0.44
CA THR A 48 3.78 -0.18 0.39
C THR A 48 3.30 0.00 -1.05
N ALA A 49 3.98 0.85 -1.84
CA ALA A 49 3.65 1.06 -3.25
C ALA A 49 3.75 -0.23 -4.08
N GLN A 50 4.85 -0.95 -3.94
CA GLN A 50 5.08 -2.22 -4.65
C GLN A 50 4.03 -3.28 -4.31
N THR A 51 3.63 -3.36 -3.03
CA THR A 51 2.62 -4.32 -2.61
C THR A 51 1.24 -3.98 -3.16
N ILE A 52 0.89 -2.69 -3.28
CA ILE A 52 -0.35 -2.26 -3.93
C ILE A 52 -0.37 -2.71 -5.40
N ASP A 53 0.72 -2.50 -6.15
CA ASP A 53 0.81 -2.95 -7.53
C ASP A 53 0.78 -4.48 -7.65
N TRP A 54 1.51 -5.18 -6.79
CA TRP A 54 1.51 -6.65 -6.74
C TRP A 54 0.12 -7.22 -6.46
N MET A 55 -0.62 -6.62 -5.52
CA MET A 55 -2.00 -7.03 -5.23
C MET A 55 -2.95 -6.69 -6.38
N ARG A 56 -2.75 -5.55 -7.08
CA ARG A 56 -3.50 -5.22 -8.30
C ARG A 56 -3.28 -6.27 -9.39
N ASP A 57 -2.03 -6.63 -9.64
CA ASP A 57 -1.66 -7.60 -10.68
C ASP A 57 -2.21 -8.99 -10.32
N GLY A 58 -2.14 -9.39 -9.05
CA GLY A 58 -2.78 -10.62 -8.58
C GLY A 58 -4.31 -10.57 -8.67
N MET A 59 -4.92 -9.43 -8.37
CA MET A 59 -6.37 -9.25 -8.40
C MET A 59 -6.96 -9.35 -9.81
N PHE A 60 -6.30 -8.76 -10.80
CA PHE A 60 -6.88 -8.60 -12.14
C PHE A 60 -6.27 -9.51 -13.19
N ASP A 61 -4.98 -9.83 -13.07
CA ASP A 61 -4.22 -10.57 -14.06
C ASP A 61 -3.83 -11.98 -13.57
N ASP A 62 -4.25 -12.35 -12.34
CA ASP A 62 -3.87 -13.58 -11.64
C ASP A 62 -2.33 -13.76 -11.56
N ASN A 63 -1.61 -12.64 -11.61
CA ASN A 63 -0.14 -12.60 -11.59
C ASN A 63 0.37 -12.33 -10.16
N TRP A 64 0.74 -13.40 -9.46
CA TRP A 64 1.34 -13.36 -8.13
C TRP A 64 2.84 -13.64 -8.23
N ASP A 65 3.65 -12.61 -8.59
CA ASP A 65 5.11 -12.74 -8.60
C ASP A 65 5.60 -13.07 -7.18
N MET A 66 6.19 -14.26 -7.02
CA MET A 66 6.66 -14.77 -5.73
C MET A 66 8.16 -14.51 -5.51
N ASP A 67 8.80 -13.71 -6.36
CA ASP A 67 10.20 -13.31 -6.19
C ASP A 67 10.33 -12.18 -5.14
N PHE A 68 10.17 -12.56 -3.88
CA PHE A 68 10.26 -11.62 -2.76
C PHE A 68 11.65 -11.03 -2.57
N GLU A 69 12.72 -11.72 -3.02
CA GLU A 69 14.08 -11.18 -2.97
C GLU A 69 14.23 -10.00 -3.94
N LYS A 70 13.75 -10.16 -5.15
CA LYS A 70 13.70 -9.08 -6.15
C LYS A 70 12.84 -7.90 -5.67
N ALA A 71 11.67 -8.17 -5.10
CA ALA A 71 10.80 -7.13 -4.55
C ALA A 71 11.49 -6.37 -3.40
N ALA A 72 12.12 -7.08 -2.48
CA ALA A 72 12.86 -6.48 -1.37
C ALA A 72 14.05 -5.64 -1.87
N ALA A 73 14.81 -6.14 -2.85
CA ALA A 73 15.92 -5.40 -3.46
C ALA A 73 15.44 -4.09 -4.11
N ALA A 74 14.30 -4.12 -4.81
CA ALA A 74 13.71 -2.95 -5.44
C ALA A 74 13.22 -1.92 -4.38
N ALA A 75 12.58 -2.34 -3.30
CA ALA A 75 12.20 -1.45 -2.20
C ALA A 75 13.43 -0.85 -1.50
N ASN A 76 14.46 -1.66 -1.27
CA ASN A 76 15.70 -1.24 -0.61
C ASN A 76 16.52 -0.22 -1.42
N ALA A 77 16.28 -0.11 -2.72
CA ALA A 77 16.91 0.89 -3.57
C ALA A 77 16.40 2.33 -3.33
N PHE A 78 15.27 2.49 -2.64
CA PHE A 78 14.72 3.82 -2.35
C PHE A 78 15.45 4.49 -1.19
N ALA A 79 16.14 5.58 -1.48
CA ALA A 79 16.85 6.41 -0.52
C ALA A 79 16.14 7.75 -0.25
N SER A 80 15.12 8.11 -1.04
CA SER A 80 14.37 9.36 -0.95
C SER A 80 12.91 9.09 -0.60
N LEU A 81 12.43 9.73 0.45
CA LEU A 81 11.03 9.65 0.86
C LEU A 81 10.11 10.33 -0.16
N ALA A 82 10.55 11.41 -0.79
CA ALA A 82 9.80 12.07 -1.86
C ALA A 82 9.64 11.15 -3.08
N ALA A 83 10.70 10.47 -3.51
CA ALA A 83 10.63 9.50 -4.60
C ALA A 83 9.71 8.32 -4.26
N ALA A 84 9.79 7.78 -3.04
CA ALA A 84 8.92 6.71 -2.57
C ALA A 84 7.43 7.13 -2.52
N ARG A 85 7.14 8.36 -2.09
CA ARG A 85 5.78 8.91 -2.08
C ARG A 85 5.20 9.09 -3.49
N ASN A 86 6.03 9.55 -4.43
CA ASN A 86 5.61 9.66 -5.83
C ASN A 86 5.22 8.29 -6.41
N GLU A 87 6.00 7.25 -6.10
CA GLU A 87 5.67 5.88 -6.53
C GLU A 87 4.41 5.36 -5.83
N LEU A 88 4.24 5.65 -4.54
CA LEU A 88 3.02 5.28 -3.82
C LEU A 88 1.77 5.96 -4.40
N ASP A 89 1.86 7.24 -4.73
CA ASP A 89 0.75 7.97 -5.36
C ASP A 89 0.43 7.41 -6.75
N ALA A 90 1.45 7.02 -7.51
CA ALA A 90 1.27 6.36 -8.80
C ALA A 90 0.62 4.97 -8.65
N ALA A 91 1.03 4.17 -7.66
CA ALA A 91 0.45 2.85 -7.38
C ALA A 91 -1.04 2.96 -7.01
N TRP A 92 -1.40 3.92 -6.13
CA TRP A 92 -2.80 4.21 -5.82
C TRP A 92 -3.61 4.56 -7.07
N SER A 93 -3.08 5.45 -7.91
CA SER A 93 -3.77 5.89 -9.13
C SER A 93 -3.97 4.74 -10.12
N ARG A 94 -3.00 3.84 -10.24
CA ARG A 94 -3.12 2.62 -11.08
C ARG A 94 -4.20 1.67 -10.56
N LEU A 95 -4.27 1.46 -9.24
CA LEU A 95 -5.28 0.60 -8.63
C LEU A 95 -6.69 1.22 -8.78
N GLU A 96 -6.85 2.50 -8.45
CA GLU A 96 -8.12 3.24 -8.60
C GLU A 96 -8.63 3.16 -10.04
N ALA A 97 -7.79 3.51 -11.03
CA ALA A 97 -8.16 3.48 -12.43
C ALA A 97 -8.56 2.07 -12.91
N ARG A 98 -7.88 1.03 -12.42
CA ARG A 98 -8.21 -0.35 -12.80
C ARG A 98 -9.53 -0.81 -12.19
N VAL A 99 -9.83 -0.44 -10.95
CA VAL A 99 -11.13 -0.71 -10.31
C VAL A 99 -12.25 0.07 -11.02
N GLU A 100 -12.04 1.34 -11.34
CA GLU A 100 -13.00 2.16 -12.08
C GLU A 100 -13.38 1.54 -13.45
N ALA A 101 -12.39 1.03 -14.16
CA ALA A 101 -12.57 0.38 -15.46
C ALA A 101 -13.27 -0.99 -15.38
N SER A 102 -13.36 -1.60 -14.18
CA SER A 102 -13.94 -2.93 -13.99
C SER A 102 -15.46 -2.90 -13.97
N SER A 103 -16.08 -4.02 -14.35
CA SER A 103 -17.52 -4.26 -14.14
C SER A 103 -17.76 -4.88 -12.74
N GLU A 104 -18.99 -4.75 -12.24
CA GLU A 104 -19.44 -5.45 -11.03
C GLU A 104 -19.24 -6.97 -11.16
N ALA A 105 -19.54 -7.52 -12.34
CA ALA A 105 -19.38 -8.95 -12.62
C ALA A 105 -17.91 -9.38 -12.57
N GLU A 106 -16.97 -8.57 -13.06
CA GLU A 106 -15.53 -8.82 -12.96
C GLU A 106 -15.05 -8.78 -11.52
N LEU A 107 -15.47 -7.78 -10.74
CA LEU A 107 -15.11 -7.66 -9.33
C LEU A 107 -15.65 -8.81 -8.47
N ALA A 108 -16.80 -9.36 -8.84
CA ALA A 108 -17.41 -10.52 -8.16
C ALA A 108 -16.81 -11.87 -8.57
N GLN A 109 -16.06 -11.96 -9.68
CA GLN A 109 -15.44 -13.20 -10.11
C GLN A 109 -14.47 -13.74 -9.06
N PRO A 110 -14.40 -15.07 -8.88
CA PRO A 110 -13.38 -15.65 -8.00
C PRO A 110 -11.98 -15.44 -8.59
N LEU A 111 -11.01 -15.20 -7.71
CA LEU A 111 -9.59 -15.33 -8.07
C LEU A 111 -9.30 -16.78 -8.49
N ALA A 112 -8.33 -16.94 -9.40
CA ALA A 112 -7.70 -18.25 -9.58
C ALA A 112 -7.08 -18.72 -8.25
N ASP A 113 -6.90 -20.02 -8.11
CA ASP A 113 -6.22 -20.58 -6.94
C ASP A 113 -4.80 -20.01 -6.85
N ASN A 114 -4.47 -19.47 -5.70
CA ASN A 114 -3.18 -18.82 -5.46
C ASN A 114 -2.74 -19.03 -4.00
N PRO A 115 -1.43 -19.05 -3.73
CA PRO A 115 -0.89 -19.37 -2.41
C PRO A 115 -1.02 -18.23 -1.39
N ILE A 116 -1.47 -17.04 -1.80
CA ILE A 116 -1.45 -15.83 -0.97
C ILE A 116 -2.79 -15.62 -0.26
N LEU A 117 -3.88 -15.54 -1.04
CA LEU A 117 -5.21 -15.21 -0.53
C LEU A 117 -6.21 -16.34 -0.68
N GLY A 118 -5.85 -17.40 -1.41
CA GLY A 118 -6.76 -18.48 -1.76
C GLY A 118 -7.91 -18.02 -2.66
N VAL A 119 -8.92 -18.88 -2.79
CA VAL A 119 -10.10 -18.59 -3.62
C VAL A 119 -11.04 -17.63 -2.88
N ARG A 120 -11.26 -16.47 -3.44
CA ARG A 120 -12.21 -15.43 -2.97
C ARG A 120 -12.62 -14.55 -4.14
N PRO A 121 -13.69 -13.75 -4.03
CA PRO A 121 -14.00 -12.74 -5.06
C PRO A 121 -12.84 -11.76 -5.23
N ARG A 122 -12.61 -11.30 -6.48
CA ARG A 122 -11.52 -10.36 -6.81
C ARG A 122 -11.54 -9.11 -5.91
N TYR A 123 -12.71 -8.51 -5.69
CA TYR A 123 -12.83 -7.32 -4.82
C TYR A 123 -12.32 -7.57 -3.38
N GLY A 124 -12.32 -8.80 -2.92
CA GLY A 124 -11.80 -9.16 -1.58
C GLY A 124 -10.29 -8.95 -1.42
N VAL A 125 -9.55 -8.72 -2.51
CA VAL A 125 -8.12 -8.33 -2.47
C VAL A 125 -7.96 -6.94 -1.86
N ILE A 126 -8.96 -6.06 -2.01
CA ILE A 126 -8.93 -4.71 -1.42
C ILE A 126 -8.75 -4.77 0.10
N ASN A 127 -9.33 -5.76 0.78
CA ASN A 127 -9.11 -5.95 2.21
C ASN A 127 -7.64 -6.21 2.55
N ALA A 128 -6.92 -6.95 1.72
CA ALA A 128 -5.49 -7.18 1.92
C ALA A 128 -4.67 -5.90 1.66
N VAL A 129 -5.06 -5.08 0.67
CA VAL A 129 -4.47 -3.76 0.45
C VAL A 129 -4.67 -2.86 1.67
N VAL A 130 -5.87 -2.82 2.23
CA VAL A 130 -6.21 -2.02 3.43
C VAL A 130 -5.37 -2.48 4.63
N ASP A 131 -5.32 -3.79 4.89
CA ASP A 131 -4.59 -4.37 6.03
C ASP A 131 -3.09 -4.10 5.93
N HIS A 132 -2.48 -4.41 4.78
CA HIS A 132 -1.05 -4.21 4.55
C HIS A 132 -0.65 -2.72 4.63
N THR A 133 -1.45 -1.84 4.03
CA THR A 133 -1.21 -0.39 4.11
C THR A 133 -1.37 0.11 5.54
N GLY A 134 -2.35 -0.40 6.28
CA GLY A 134 -2.55 -0.12 7.70
C GLY A 134 -1.38 -0.54 8.58
N HIS A 135 -0.79 -1.73 8.29
CA HIS A 135 0.42 -2.22 8.94
C HIS A 135 1.60 -1.25 8.77
N HIS A 136 1.92 -0.85 7.53
CA HIS A 136 3.02 0.08 7.27
C HIS A 136 2.75 1.50 7.76
N ARG A 137 1.50 1.98 7.70
CA ARG A 137 1.09 3.24 8.34
C ARG A 137 1.39 3.21 9.84
N GLY A 138 1.05 2.13 10.51
CA GLY A 138 1.34 1.94 11.93
C GLY A 138 2.83 2.00 12.22
N ALA A 139 3.65 1.26 11.48
CA ALA A 139 5.11 1.28 11.60
C ALA A 139 5.70 2.68 11.40
N LEU A 140 5.27 3.40 10.34
CA LEU A 140 5.73 4.76 10.06
C LEU A 140 5.32 5.77 11.13
N THR A 141 4.17 5.59 11.79
CA THR A 141 3.78 6.46 12.91
C THR A 141 4.64 6.21 14.15
N VAL A 142 5.14 4.99 14.34
CA VAL A 142 6.16 4.70 15.37
C VAL A 142 7.49 5.37 15.01
N TYR A 143 7.92 5.25 13.73
CA TYR A 143 9.14 5.92 13.24
C TYR A 143 9.07 7.44 13.46
N ALA A 144 7.93 8.07 13.13
CA ALA A 144 7.73 9.49 13.35
C ALA A 144 7.95 9.87 14.82
N ARG A 145 7.38 9.11 15.75
CA ARG A 145 7.55 9.37 17.20
C ARG A 145 8.98 9.19 17.66
N LEU A 146 9.67 8.16 17.19
CA LEU A 146 11.09 7.94 17.49
C LEU A 146 11.98 9.04 16.90
N ALA A 147 11.57 9.65 15.77
CA ALA A 147 12.22 10.83 15.19
C ALA A 147 11.77 12.17 15.83
N GLY A 148 11.06 12.11 16.97
CA GLY A 148 10.62 13.32 17.71
C GLY A 148 9.45 14.06 17.08
N LYS A 149 8.68 13.43 16.19
CA LYS A 149 7.54 14.02 15.50
C LYS A 149 6.21 13.46 16.02
N VAL A 150 5.13 14.24 15.81
CA VAL A 150 3.78 13.82 16.22
C VAL A 150 2.95 13.55 14.96
N PRO A 151 2.66 12.26 14.65
CA PRO A 151 1.79 11.93 13.53
C PRO A 151 0.35 12.36 13.80
N GLU A 152 -0.32 12.83 12.77
CA GLU A 152 -1.74 13.14 12.86
C GLU A 152 -2.57 11.85 13.00
N ARG A 153 -3.72 11.99 13.64
CA ARG A 153 -4.70 10.90 13.69
C ARG A 153 -5.24 10.66 12.27
N PRO A 154 -5.45 9.41 11.85
CA PRO A 154 -5.95 9.12 10.50
C PRO A 154 -7.40 9.56 10.31
N TYR A 155 -8.23 9.49 11.35
CA TYR A 155 -9.66 9.81 11.30
C TYR A 155 -9.99 11.12 11.98
N GLY A 156 -11.12 11.69 11.57
CA GLY A 156 -11.62 12.98 12.07
C GLY A 156 -10.97 14.15 11.35
N ASP A 157 -11.48 15.30 11.60
CA ASP A 157 -10.97 16.59 11.09
C ASP A 157 -9.78 17.08 11.90
#